data_1214790ebc145248224306c0ddf5806f
#
_entry.id   1214790ebc145248224306c0ddf5806f
#
_cell.length_a   1.000
_cell.length_b   1.000
_cell.length_c   1.000
_cell.angle_alpha   90.00
_cell.angle_beta   90.00
_cell.angle_gamma   90.00
#
_symmetry.space_group_name_H-M   'P 1'
#
loop_
_entity.id
_entity.type
_entity.pdbx_description
1 polymer ?
#
loop_
_entity_poly.entity_id
_entity_poly.type
_entity_poly.pdbx_seq_one_letter_code
_entity_poly.pdbx_strand_id
1 'polypeptide(L)'
;MATAQMPDEFFDAVAHHLPPEQPVGPKGGRPRVGHRTALRVIWFVLTAGTRWEDVPEELGCSGRTAHRRLRAWEEAGVWERLKADLLRLLKKAGKLDLDAVIIDGVTVRAFGGGEATGPSPVDRGRPGTKHTVMVNKAGVPLVIRTAGANAGDHTQFLPVILDFPRVAACRAAPRSCPTRRTPTGATTASP
;
A
#
# COMPACT_ATOMS: atom_id res chain seq x y z
N MET A 1 -2.47 22.47 -17.21
CA MET A 1 -2.20 21.58 -16.07
C MET A 1 -3.47 20.81 -15.79
N ALA A 2 -3.50 19.49 -15.97
CA ALA A 2 -4.68 18.70 -15.63
C ALA A 2 -4.86 18.78 -14.12
N THR A 3 -5.87 19.48 -13.69
CA THR A 3 -6.32 19.45 -12.30
C THR A 3 -6.64 17.98 -12.02
N ALA A 4 -5.91 17.35 -11.13
CA ALA A 4 -6.15 15.96 -10.77
C ALA A 4 -7.48 15.88 -10.01
N GLN A 5 -8.57 16.01 -10.76
CA GLN A 5 -9.91 15.88 -10.22
C GLN A 5 -10.11 14.43 -9.79
N MET A 6 -10.51 14.24 -8.54
CA MET A 6 -10.81 12.91 -8.01
C MET A 6 -11.97 12.29 -8.81
N PRO A 7 -11.78 11.09 -9.42
CA PRO A 7 -12.86 10.39 -10.09
C PRO A 7 -13.99 10.04 -9.11
N ASP A 8 -15.23 10.10 -9.59
CA ASP A 8 -16.39 9.76 -8.77
C ASP A 8 -16.38 8.28 -8.38
N GLU A 9 -15.95 7.41 -9.29
CA GLU A 9 -15.80 5.97 -9.06
C GLU A 9 -14.82 5.67 -7.92
N PHE A 10 -13.79 6.51 -7.75
CA PHE A 10 -12.86 6.35 -6.63
C PHE A 10 -13.54 6.69 -5.31
N PHE A 11 -14.34 7.78 -5.28
CA PHE A 11 -15.13 8.10 -4.08
C PHE A 11 -16.08 6.97 -3.73
N ASP A 12 -16.81 6.45 -4.70
CA ASP A 12 -17.77 5.36 -4.50
C ASP A 12 -17.08 4.10 -3.98
N ALA A 13 -15.88 3.79 -4.48
CA ALA A 13 -15.07 2.67 -3.99
C ALA A 13 -14.59 2.86 -2.54
N VAL A 14 -14.36 4.09 -2.10
CA VAL A 14 -13.89 4.38 -0.73
C VAL A 14 -15.04 4.56 0.24
N ALA A 15 -16.17 5.12 -0.21
CA ALA A 15 -17.26 5.62 0.65
C ALA A 15 -17.79 4.57 1.64
N HIS A 16 -17.94 3.32 1.21
CA HIS A 16 -18.46 2.25 2.06
C HIS A 16 -17.47 1.76 3.14
N HIS A 17 -16.19 2.13 3.03
CA HIS A 17 -15.18 1.86 4.05
C HIS A 17 -15.04 2.97 5.08
N LEU A 18 -15.57 4.18 4.76
CA LEU A 18 -15.47 5.33 5.64
C LEU A 18 -16.36 5.15 6.87
N PRO A 19 -15.93 5.64 8.04
CA PRO A 19 -16.80 5.69 9.20
C PRO A 19 -17.98 6.62 8.93
N PRO A 20 -19.13 6.42 9.60
CA PRO A 20 -20.30 7.28 9.41
C PRO A 20 -19.97 8.75 9.69
N GLU A 21 -20.57 9.65 8.93
CA GLU A 21 -20.46 11.08 9.19
C GLU A 21 -21.12 11.43 10.52
N GLN A 22 -20.36 12.09 11.39
CA GLN A 22 -20.88 12.47 12.69
C GLN A 22 -21.76 13.73 12.53
N PRO A 23 -23.02 13.69 13.00
CA PRO A 23 -23.86 14.86 13.01
C PRO A 23 -23.30 15.96 13.92
N VAL A 24 -23.83 17.17 13.75
CA VAL A 24 -23.50 18.27 14.68
C VAL A 24 -23.94 17.86 16.07
N GLY A 25 -23.07 18.03 17.05
CA GLY A 25 -23.39 17.67 18.44
C GLY A 25 -24.52 18.50 19.02
N PRO A 26 -25.18 18.04 20.09
CA PRO A 26 -26.36 18.71 20.68
C PRO A 26 -26.06 20.12 21.18
N LYS A 27 -24.83 20.49 21.43
CA LYS A 27 -24.38 21.85 21.79
C LYS A 27 -24.17 22.76 20.58
N GLY A 28 -24.53 22.33 19.38
CA GLY A 28 -24.26 23.04 18.14
C GLY A 28 -22.78 23.04 17.74
N GLY A 29 -22.38 23.98 16.92
CA GLY A 29 -21.01 24.14 16.43
C GLY A 29 -20.94 24.09 14.89
N ARG A 30 -19.76 24.36 14.34
CA ARG A 30 -19.54 24.30 12.90
C ARG A 30 -19.68 22.85 12.40
N PRO A 31 -20.50 22.58 11.38
CA PRO A 31 -20.60 21.27 10.76
C PRO A 31 -19.20 20.75 10.35
N ARG A 32 -19.00 19.44 10.50
CA ARG A 32 -17.74 18.83 10.03
C ARG A 32 -17.73 18.83 8.51
N VAL A 33 -16.53 19.00 7.95
CA VAL A 33 -16.30 18.84 6.51
C VAL A 33 -16.70 17.44 6.08
N GLY A 34 -17.55 17.31 5.06
CA GLY A 34 -17.98 16.03 4.52
C GLY A 34 -16.84 15.18 3.98
N HIS A 35 -17.03 13.88 3.97
CA HIS A 35 -16.00 12.93 3.55
C HIS A 35 -15.53 13.17 2.12
N ARG A 36 -16.46 13.45 1.18
CA ARG A 36 -16.13 13.71 -0.22
C ARG A 36 -15.18 14.89 -0.39
N THR A 37 -15.44 15.99 0.34
CA THR A 37 -14.59 17.19 0.30
C THR A 37 -13.19 16.89 0.88
N ALA A 38 -13.13 16.20 2.02
CA ALA A 38 -11.86 15.83 2.62
C ALA A 38 -11.06 14.88 1.72
N LEU A 39 -11.72 13.89 1.10
CA LEU A 39 -11.07 12.94 0.19
C LEU A 39 -10.58 13.62 -1.09
N ARG A 40 -11.32 14.62 -1.63
CA ARG A 40 -10.88 15.43 -2.77
C ARG A 40 -9.57 16.15 -2.48
N VAL A 41 -9.44 16.73 -1.29
CA VAL A 41 -8.19 17.40 -0.88
C VAL A 41 -7.06 16.39 -0.70
N ILE A 42 -7.32 15.24 -0.08
CA ILE A 42 -6.32 14.16 0.07
C ILE A 42 -5.84 13.71 -1.32
N TRP A 43 -6.77 13.44 -2.24
CA TRP A 43 -6.47 13.07 -3.62
C TRP A 43 -5.59 14.11 -4.30
N PHE A 44 -5.96 15.39 -4.20
CA PHE A 44 -5.18 16.49 -4.77
C PHE A 44 -3.74 16.51 -4.25
N VAL A 45 -3.56 16.45 -2.92
CA VAL A 45 -2.22 16.47 -2.32
C VAL A 45 -1.38 15.27 -2.77
N LEU A 46 -1.95 14.07 -2.76
CA LEU A 46 -1.23 12.84 -3.13
C LEU A 46 -0.88 12.77 -4.62
N THR A 47 -1.73 13.32 -5.49
CA THR A 47 -1.50 13.29 -6.95
C THR A 47 -0.66 14.45 -7.47
N ALA A 48 -0.80 15.63 -6.86
CA ALA A 48 -0.03 16.81 -7.24
C ALA A 48 1.33 16.88 -6.53
N GLY A 49 1.54 16.11 -5.45
CA GLY A 49 2.78 16.16 -4.65
C GLY A 49 2.98 17.48 -3.93
N THR A 50 1.89 18.21 -3.64
CA THR A 50 1.94 19.51 -2.95
C THR A 50 2.04 19.31 -1.43
N ARG A 51 2.40 20.37 -0.72
CA ARG A 51 2.35 20.38 0.75
C ARG A 51 0.92 20.53 1.23
N TRP A 52 0.63 20.04 2.42
CA TRP A 52 -0.70 20.20 3.04
C TRP A 52 -1.06 21.67 3.32
N GLU A 53 -0.06 22.53 3.50
CA GLU A 53 -0.24 23.96 3.72
C GLU A 53 -0.61 24.71 2.44
N ASP A 54 -0.23 24.19 1.27
CA ASP A 54 -0.38 24.84 -0.04
C ASP A 54 -1.67 24.42 -0.76
N VAL A 55 -2.62 23.82 -0.03
CA VAL A 55 -3.91 23.40 -0.57
C VAL A 55 -4.78 24.61 -0.90
N PRO A 56 -5.29 24.75 -2.14
CA PRO A 56 -6.19 25.81 -2.53
C PRO A 56 -7.49 25.81 -1.73
N GLU A 57 -7.96 27.00 -1.32
CA GLU A 57 -9.21 27.16 -0.53
C GLU A 57 -10.46 26.70 -1.30
N GLU A 58 -10.41 26.79 -2.63
CA GLU A 58 -11.49 26.39 -3.55
C GLU A 58 -11.84 24.89 -3.45
N LEU A 59 -10.94 24.07 -2.91
CA LEU A 59 -11.22 22.64 -2.67
C LEU A 59 -12.18 22.41 -1.49
N GLY A 60 -12.51 23.45 -0.72
CA GLY A 60 -13.57 23.44 0.29
C GLY A 60 -13.15 22.98 1.68
N CYS A 61 -11.88 22.61 1.90
CA CYS A 61 -11.32 22.44 3.24
C CYS A 61 -9.81 22.65 3.26
N SER A 62 -9.27 23.02 4.43
CA SER A 62 -7.83 23.16 4.60
C SER A 62 -7.10 21.82 4.58
N GLY A 63 -5.88 21.82 4.07
CA GLY A 63 -5.04 20.62 4.05
C GLY A 63 -4.80 20.03 5.44
N ARG A 64 -4.71 20.87 6.49
CA ARG A 64 -4.62 20.40 7.88
C ARG A 64 -5.84 19.56 8.28
N THR A 65 -7.05 19.98 7.87
CA THR A 65 -8.28 19.21 8.13
C THR A 65 -8.27 17.89 7.38
N ALA A 66 -7.88 17.92 6.10
CA ALA A 66 -7.78 16.72 5.27
C ALA A 66 -6.73 15.74 5.81
N HIS A 67 -5.54 16.23 6.21
CA HIS A 67 -4.49 15.41 6.79
C HIS A 67 -4.94 14.72 8.09
N ARG A 68 -5.63 15.45 8.98
CA ARG A 68 -6.20 14.84 10.20
C ARG A 68 -7.23 13.76 9.88
N ARG A 69 -8.03 13.93 8.80
CA ARG A 69 -8.97 12.89 8.33
C ARG A 69 -8.24 11.69 7.77
N LEU A 70 -7.20 11.91 6.96
CA LEU A 70 -6.36 10.83 6.42
C LEU A 70 -5.84 9.93 7.55
N ARG A 71 -5.27 10.53 8.59
CA ARG A 71 -4.76 9.79 9.75
C ARG A 71 -5.86 9.05 10.51
N ALA A 72 -6.98 9.69 10.78
CA ALA A 72 -8.12 9.04 11.45
C ALA A 72 -8.68 7.85 10.64
N TRP A 73 -8.65 7.92 9.32
CA TRP A 73 -9.07 6.82 8.44
C TRP A 73 -8.03 5.71 8.35
N GLU A 74 -6.75 6.04 8.46
CA GLU A 74 -5.67 5.07 8.60
C GLU A 74 -5.82 4.28 9.89
N GLU A 75 -5.97 4.96 11.03
CA GLU A 75 -6.22 4.33 12.33
C GLU A 75 -7.49 3.45 12.34
N ALA A 76 -8.52 3.83 11.58
CA ALA A 76 -9.73 3.03 11.37
C ALA A 76 -9.55 1.88 10.36
N GLY A 77 -8.39 1.69 9.76
CA GLY A 77 -8.09 0.63 8.80
C GLY A 77 -8.81 0.75 7.45
N VAL A 78 -9.23 1.96 7.07
CA VAL A 78 -9.95 2.22 5.80
C VAL A 78 -9.11 1.82 4.60
N TRP A 79 -7.85 2.22 4.58
CA TRP A 79 -6.95 2.02 3.45
C TRP A 79 -6.61 0.55 3.22
N GLU A 80 -6.45 -0.23 4.30
CA GLU A 80 -6.22 -1.68 4.19
C GLU A 80 -7.43 -2.40 3.61
N ARG A 81 -8.66 -2.02 4.03
CA ARG A 81 -9.88 -2.59 3.46
C ARG A 81 -10.04 -2.22 1.99
N LEU A 82 -9.83 -0.95 1.64
CA LEU A 82 -9.85 -0.48 0.25
C LEU A 82 -8.85 -1.24 -0.61
N LYS A 83 -7.60 -1.35 -0.16
CA LYS A 83 -6.55 -2.10 -0.86
C LYS A 83 -6.98 -3.55 -1.12
N ALA A 84 -7.52 -4.22 -0.10
CA ALA A 84 -7.98 -5.60 -0.23
C ALA A 84 -9.09 -5.74 -1.29
N ASP A 85 -10.04 -4.81 -1.33
CA ASP A 85 -11.13 -4.84 -2.31
C ASP A 85 -10.66 -4.51 -3.72
N LEU A 86 -9.74 -3.54 -3.88
CA LEU A 86 -9.14 -3.24 -5.17
C LEU A 86 -8.36 -4.45 -5.73
N LEU A 87 -7.60 -5.15 -4.89
CA LEU A 87 -6.90 -6.37 -5.31
C LEU A 87 -7.89 -7.49 -5.69
N ARG A 88 -9.02 -7.63 -4.98
CA ARG A 88 -10.09 -8.57 -5.35
C ARG A 88 -10.71 -8.23 -6.70
N LEU A 89 -10.99 -6.96 -6.95
CA LEU A 89 -11.55 -6.49 -8.22
C LEU A 89 -10.58 -6.73 -9.37
N LEU A 90 -9.29 -6.40 -9.20
CA LEU A 90 -8.26 -6.65 -10.20
C LEU A 90 -8.13 -8.14 -10.51
N LYS A 91 -8.19 -9.00 -9.48
CA LYS A 91 -8.16 -10.44 -9.65
C LYS A 91 -9.38 -10.95 -10.42
N LYS A 92 -10.59 -10.47 -10.05
CA LYS A 92 -11.84 -10.83 -10.75
C LYS A 92 -11.82 -10.39 -12.21
N ALA A 93 -11.21 -9.24 -12.50
CA ALA A 93 -11.05 -8.71 -13.85
C ALA A 93 -9.91 -9.40 -14.65
N GLY A 94 -9.19 -10.37 -14.08
CA GLY A 94 -8.05 -11.02 -14.74
C GLY A 94 -6.84 -10.11 -14.94
N LYS A 95 -6.80 -8.96 -14.26
CA LYS A 95 -5.73 -7.95 -14.36
C LYS A 95 -4.66 -8.08 -13.28
N LEU A 96 -4.79 -9.04 -12.37
CA LEU A 96 -3.82 -9.31 -11.31
C LEU A 96 -3.06 -10.59 -11.63
N ASP A 97 -1.94 -10.45 -12.33
CA ASP A 97 -0.99 -11.54 -12.57
C ASP A 97 -0.08 -11.69 -11.33
N LEU A 98 -0.01 -12.89 -10.79
CA LEU A 98 0.79 -13.22 -9.61
C LEU A 98 1.82 -14.33 -9.89
N ASP A 99 2.03 -14.67 -11.16
CA ASP A 99 3.03 -15.69 -11.55
C ASP A 99 4.46 -15.23 -11.26
N ALA A 100 4.67 -13.93 -11.20
CA ALA A 100 5.93 -13.33 -10.79
C ALA A 100 5.68 -12.08 -9.95
N VAL A 101 6.51 -11.92 -8.92
CA VAL A 101 6.56 -10.71 -8.09
C VAL A 101 7.98 -10.15 -8.08
N ILE A 102 8.07 -8.83 -7.99
CA ILE A 102 9.32 -8.09 -7.88
C ILE A 102 9.33 -7.40 -6.54
N ILE A 103 10.42 -7.53 -5.79
CA ILE A 103 10.62 -6.84 -4.52
C ILE A 103 11.80 -5.91 -4.69
N ASP A 104 11.58 -4.64 -4.38
CA ASP A 104 12.61 -3.60 -4.45
C ASP A 104 12.52 -2.66 -3.26
N GLY A 105 13.63 -2.02 -2.94
CA GLY A 105 13.75 -1.10 -1.81
C GLY A 105 14.24 0.27 -2.25
N VAL A 106 13.52 1.32 -1.85
CA VAL A 106 13.94 2.71 -2.06
C VAL A 106 14.16 3.39 -0.71
N THR A 107 15.27 4.12 -0.60
CA THR A 107 15.57 4.95 0.58
C THR A 107 15.29 6.40 0.25
N VAL A 108 14.47 7.04 1.10
CA VAL A 108 14.14 8.46 1.00
C VAL A 108 14.59 9.21 2.23
N ARG A 109 14.94 10.49 2.06
CA ARG A 109 15.35 11.34 3.18
C ARG A 109 14.12 11.72 4.02
N ALA A 110 14.25 11.59 5.34
CA ALA A 110 13.21 11.94 6.31
C ALA A 110 13.60 13.24 7.04
N PHE A 111 13.24 14.39 6.47
CA PHE A 111 13.64 15.71 7.01
C PHE A 111 13.09 16.00 8.41
N GLY A 112 11.94 15.43 8.77
CA GLY A 112 11.32 15.63 10.09
C GLY A 112 11.61 14.51 11.09
N GLY A 113 12.39 13.51 10.72
CA GLY A 113 12.51 12.28 11.52
C GLY A 113 11.21 11.49 11.50
N GLY A 114 11.03 10.61 12.50
CA GLY A 114 9.83 9.78 12.67
C GLY A 114 10.16 8.40 13.20
N GLU A 115 9.14 7.65 13.56
CA GLU A 115 9.27 6.32 14.17
C GLU A 115 10.00 5.32 13.28
N ALA A 116 9.74 5.37 11.95
CA ALA A 116 10.38 4.49 10.96
C ALA A 116 11.58 5.15 10.27
N THR A 117 12.39 5.95 11.00
CA THR A 117 13.58 6.59 10.47
C THR A 117 14.85 6.04 11.10
N GLY A 118 15.93 6.07 10.33
CA GLY A 118 17.27 5.70 10.80
C GLY A 118 18.36 6.36 9.98
N PRO A 119 19.63 6.29 10.41
CA PRO A 119 20.74 6.89 9.68
C PRO A 119 20.91 6.21 8.31
N SER A 120 20.91 7.00 7.24
CA SER A 120 21.07 6.48 5.89
C SER A 120 22.54 6.16 5.59
N PRO A 121 22.88 4.92 5.24
CA PRO A 121 24.24 4.55 4.88
C PRO A 121 24.71 5.19 3.56
N VAL A 122 23.76 5.56 2.70
CA VAL A 122 24.06 6.18 1.39
C VAL A 122 23.98 7.71 1.39
N ASP A 123 23.48 8.33 2.48
CA ASP A 123 23.35 9.78 2.62
C ASP A 123 24.04 10.32 3.89
N ARG A 124 25.28 9.91 4.10
CA ARG A 124 26.17 10.42 5.16
C ARG A 124 25.55 10.38 6.56
N GLY A 125 24.79 9.35 6.88
CA GLY A 125 24.13 9.17 8.19
C GLY A 125 22.93 10.08 8.43
N ARG A 126 22.45 10.83 7.43
CA ARG A 126 21.24 11.66 7.58
C ARG A 126 20.02 10.79 7.80
N PRO A 127 19.02 11.30 8.55
CA PRO A 127 17.78 10.57 8.79
C PRO A 127 17.08 10.21 7.48
N GLY A 128 16.77 8.95 7.30
CA GLY A 128 16.08 8.45 6.13
C GLY A 128 15.14 7.29 6.47
N THR A 129 14.24 7.02 5.57
CA THR A 129 13.27 5.93 5.64
C THR A 129 13.45 5.03 4.43
N LYS A 130 13.44 3.74 4.63
CA LYS A 130 13.45 2.74 3.58
C LYS A 130 12.03 2.22 3.35
N HIS A 131 11.56 2.28 2.11
CA HIS A 131 10.32 1.64 1.68
C HIS A 131 10.67 0.40 0.85
N THR A 132 10.27 -0.77 1.33
CA THR A 132 10.38 -2.01 0.59
C THR A 132 9.01 -2.33 0.00
N VAL A 133 8.97 -2.42 -1.32
CA VAL A 133 7.72 -2.60 -2.09
C VAL A 133 7.75 -3.92 -2.82
N MET A 134 6.67 -4.67 -2.72
CA MET A 134 6.41 -5.83 -3.57
C MET A 134 5.36 -5.45 -4.61
N VAL A 135 5.68 -5.65 -5.88
CA VAL A 135 4.77 -5.45 -7.01
C VAL A 135 4.61 -6.73 -7.80
N ASN A 136 3.50 -6.86 -8.53
CA ASN A 136 3.35 -7.91 -9.51
C ASN A 136 4.09 -7.56 -10.82
N LYS A 137 4.08 -8.46 -11.80
CA LYS A 137 4.70 -8.26 -13.12
C LYS A 137 4.18 -7.01 -13.86
N ALA A 138 2.95 -6.60 -13.61
CA ALA A 138 2.34 -5.41 -14.21
C ALA A 138 2.59 -4.11 -13.40
N GLY A 139 3.39 -4.17 -12.32
CA GLY A 139 3.69 -3.02 -11.48
C GLY A 139 2.61 -2.68 -10.44
N VAL A 140 1.61 -3.53 -10.24
CA VAL A 140 0.58 -3.31 -9.21
C VAL A 140 1.18 -3.57 -7.82
N PRO A 141 1.17 -2.60 -6.90
CA PRO A 141 1.73 -2.77 -5.56
C PRO A 141 0.85 -3.73 -4.73
N LEU A 142 1.49 -4.73 -4.15
CA LEU A 142 0.86 -5.76 -3.32
C LEU A 142 1.13 -5.51 -1.83
N VAL A 143 2.37 -5.20 -1.50
CA VAL A 143 2.85 -4.95 -0.14
C VAL A 143 3.79 -3.78 -0.14
N ILE A 144 3.70 -2.94 0.89
CA ILE A 144 4.66 -1.88 1.18
C ILE A 144 5.01 -1.97 2.66
N ARG A 145 6.30 -2.04 2.95
CA ARG A 145 6.82 -1.95 4.33
C ARG A 145 7.78 -0.78 4.45
N THR A 146 7.73 -0.16 5.61
CA THR A 146 8.57 1.00 5.93
C THR A 146 9.46 0.66 7.11
N ALA A 147 10.75 0.99 7.02
CA ALA A 147 11.74 0.79 8.07
C ALA A 147 12.75 1.94 8.07
N GLY A 148 13.60 2.02 9.07
CA GLY A 148 14.72 2.98 9.06
C GLY A 148 15.68 2.71 7.89
N ALA A 149 16.29 3.76 7.36
CA ALA A 149 17.22 3.66 6.22
C ALA A 149 18.43 2.74 6.49
N ASN A 150 18.76 2.49 7.74
CA ASN A 150 19.80 1.57 8.18
C ASN A 150 19.39 0.10 8.16
N ALA A 151 18.12 -0.21 7.91
CA ALA A 151 17.66 -1.59 7.82
C ALA A 151 18.21 -2.26 6.56
N GLY A 152 18.87 -3.41 6.72
CA GLY A 152 19.40 -4.20 5.59
C GLY A 152 18.28 -4.79 4.73
N ASP A 153 18.47 -4.86 3.43
CA ASP A 153 17.44 -5.40 2.51
C ASP A 153 17.04 -6.83 2.88
N HIS A 154 18.00 -7.67 3.24
CA HIS A 154 17.75 -9.05 3.64
C HIS A 154 16.83 -9.19 4.85
N THR A 155 16.80 -8.19 5.76
CA THR A 155 15.90 -8.18 6.92
C THR A 155 14.47 -7.81 6.55
N GLN A 156 14.26 -7.17 5.40
CA GLN A 156 12.97 -6.71 4.95
C GLN A 156 12.25 -7.69 4.00
N PHE A 157 12.98 -8.56 3.30
CA PHE A 157 12.40 -9.47 2.31
C PHE A 157 11.44 -10.48 2.93
N LEU A 158 11.85 -11.17 3.99
CA LEU A 158 11.00 -12.18 4.62
C LEU A 158 9.68 -11.58 5.17
N PRO A 159 9.70 -10.46 5.93
CA PRO A 159 8.49 -9.78 6.35
C PRO A 159 7.56 -9.37 5.19
N VAL A 160 8.12 -8.87 4.07
CA VAL A 160 7.33 -8.49 2.90
C VAL A 160 6.66 -9.71 2.26
N ILE A 161 7.36 -10.85 2.21
CA ILE A 161 6.79 -12.10 1.68
C ILE A 161 5.68 -12.63 2.60
N LEU A 162 5.85 -12.54 3.91
CA LEU A 162 4.86 -13.00 4.89
C LEU A 162 3.58 -12.13 4.87
N ASP A 163 3.70 -10.86 4.51
CA ASP A 163 2.58 -9.93 4.35
C ASP A 163 1.84 -10.07 3.01
N PHE A 164 2.23 -11.05 2.18
CA PHE A 164 1.58 -11.27 0.89
C PHE A 164 0.06 -11.38 1.05
N PRO A 165 -0.74 -10.60 0.28
CA PRO A 165 -2.18 -10.53 0.48
C PRO A 165 -2.86 -11.88 0.28
N ARG A 166 -3.56 -12.39 1.28
CA ARG A 166 -4.29 -13.67 1.19
C ARG A 166 -5.35 -13.69 0.09
N VAL A 167 -5.85 -12.53 -0.31
CA VAL A 167 -6.79 -12.37 -1.42
C VAL A 167 -6.16 -12.76 -2.75
N ALA A 168 -4.86 -12.55 -2.86
CA ALA A 168 -4.08 -12.93 -4.02
C ALA A 168 -3.70 -14.41 -4.01
N ALA A 169 -3.72 -15.09 -2.86
CA ALA A 169 -3.43 -16.52 -2.77
C ALA A 169 -4.46 -17.30 -3.61
N CYS A 170 -4.18 -17.46 -4.89
CA CYS A 170 -4.77 -18.54 -5.67
C CYS A 170 -4.35 -19.84 -5.00
N ARG A 171 -5.29 -20.79 -4.87
CA ARG A 171 -4.96 -22.19 -4.73
C ARG A 171 -4.03 -22.57 -5.90
N ALA A 172 -2.74 -22.41 -5.72
CA ALA A 172 -1.81 -23.25 -6.45
C ALA A 172 -2.13 -24.67 -5.96
N ALA A 173 -2.81 -25.44 -6.79
CA ALA A 173 -2.84 -26.88 -6.59
C ALA A 173 -1.38 -27.31 -6.44
N PRO A 174 -1.05 -28.14 -5.44
CA PRO A 174 0.32 -28.61 -5.30
C PRO A 174 0.71 -29.25 -6.63
N ARG A 175 1.62 -28.62 -7.37
CA ARG A 175 2.25 -29.27 -8.51
C ARG A 175 2.90 -30.50 -7.92
N SER A 176 2.38 -31.67 -8.26
CA SER A 176 2.98 -32.94 -7.91
C SER A 176 4.47 -32.87 -8.27
N CYS A 177 5.31 -32.93 -7.24
CA CYS A 177 6.75 -33.02 -7.41
C CYS A 177 7.01 -34.21 -8.32
N PRO A 178 7.72 -34.06 -9.45
CA PRO A 178 8.06 -35.21 -10.27
C PRO A 178 8.87 -36.17 -9.41
N THR A 179 8.28 -37.34 -9.12
CA THR A 179 8.96 -38.42 -8.42
C THR A 179 10.20 -38.77 -9.22
N ARG A 180 11.34 -38.56 -8.61
CA ARG A 180 12.64 -38.99 -9.10
C ARG A 180 12.57 -40.50 -9.35
N ARG A 181 12.50 -40.91 -10.62
CA ARG A 181 12.66 -42.31 -10.97
C ARG A 181 14.11 -42.69 -10.63
N THR A 182 14.29 -43.53 -9.63
CA THR A 182 15.54 -44.24 -9.39
C THR A 182 15.72 -45.26 -10.52
N PRO A 183 16.86 -45.28 -11.21
CA PRO A 183 17.13 -46.36 -12.15
C PRO A 183 17.36 -47.67 -11.37
N THR A 184 16.46 -48.60 -11.60
CA THR A 184 16.60 -49.98 -11.10
C THR A 184 17.84 -50.61 -11.73
N GLY A 185 18.74 -51.06 -10.87
CA GLY A 185 20.00 -51.64 -11.26
C GLY A 185 19.83 -52.91 -12.11
N ALA A 186 20.64 -53.02 -13.11
CA ALA A 186 20.81 -54.23 -13.93
C ALA A 186 21.43 -55.34 -13.08
N THR A 187 20.74 -56.44 -13.00
CA THR A 187 21.25 -57.71 -12.45
C THR A 187 22.14 -58.34 -13.49
N THR A 188 23.40 -58.47 -13.16
CA THR A 188 24.36 -59.34 -13.88
C THR A 188 24.10 -60.80 -13.48
N ALA A 189 23.78 -61.60 -14.43
CA ALA A 189 23.89 -63.07 -14.29
C ALA A 189 25.21 -63.51 -14.89
N SER A 190 25.93 -64.27 -14.11
CA SER A 190 27.02 -65.16 -14.60
C SER A 190 26.51 -66.58 -14.70
N PRO A 191 27.14 -67.42 -15.49
CA PRO A 191 28.11 -68.35 -14.97
C PRO A 191 29.50 -68.15 -15.55
#